data_b5e47f728302b8dbad4347fc118ae98d
#
_entry.id   b5e47f728302b8dbad4347fc118ae98d
#
_cell.length_a   1.000
_cell.length_b   1.000
_cell.length_c   1.000
_cell.angle_alpha   90.00
_cell.angle_beta   90.00
_cell.angle_gamma   90.00
#
_symmetry.space_group_name_H-M   'P 1'
#
loop_
_entity.id
_entity.type
_entity.pdbx_description
1 polymer ?
#
loop_
_entity_poly.entity_id
_entity_poly.type
_entity_poly.pdbx_seq_one_letter_code
_entity_poly.pdbx_strand_id
1 'polypeptide(L)'
;MYRRPMDECRRIRGGEGFRGKQGLDYFAGVSAESTGSKALCMHLLEMPPGASAEPHYHEAHETAVFVLEGAAEMRFGPNLEHVMRTEAGDFVYIPAGVPHQPYNPTELPVRAVIARTDPNEQESVVLL
;
A
#
# COMPACT_ATOMS: atom_id res chain seq x y z
N MET A 1 30.46 -11.04 20.88
CA MET A 1 29.69 -9.79 20.95
C MET A 1 28.22 -10.06 20.65
N TYR A 2 27.36 -9.54 21.46
CA TYR A 2 25.93 -9.68 21.24
C TYR A 2 25.51 -8.87 20.01
N ARG A 3 24.76 -9.49 19.11
CA ARG A 3 24.18 -8.81 17.97
C ARG A 3 22.66 -8.73 18.16
N ARG A 4 22.11 -7.53 18.06
CA ARG A 4 20.67 -7.34 18.17
C ARG A 4 19.99 -7.90 16.91
N PRO A 5 18.78 -8.50 17.06
CA PRO A 5 18.07 -9.05 15.90
C PRO A 5 17.89 -8.08 14.74
N MET A 6 17.75 -6.78 15.01
CA MET A 6 17.59 -5.77 13.97
C MET A 6 18.85 -5.56 13.13
N ASP A 7 20.01 -6.06 13.57
CA ASP A 7 21.24 -5.96 12.83
C ASP A 7 21.42 -7.08 11.80
N GLU A 8 20.46 -7.96 11.70
CA GLU A 8 20.50 -9.10 10.80
C GLU A 8 19.45 -8.98 9.70
N CYS A 9 19.77 -9.55 8.54
CA CYS A 9 18.77 -9.69 7.49
C CYS A 9 17.68 -10.64 7.96
N ARG A 10 16.44 -10.33 7.62
CA ARG A 10 15.31 -11.13 8.03
C ARG A 10 14.38 -11.45 6.88
N ARG A 11 13.79 -12.61 6.98
CA ARG A 11 12.73 -13.04 6.06
C ARG A 11 11.42 -13.08 6.83
N ILE A 12 10.42 -12.35 6.35
CA ILE A 12 9.07 -12.38 6.88
C ILE A 12 8.21 -13.18 5.90
N ARG A 13 7.51 -14.18 6.40
CA ARG A 13 6.62 -15.00 5.59
C ARG A 13 5.18 -14.73 5.94
N GLY A 14 4.37 -14.50 4.91
CA GLY A 14 2.93 -14.50 5.04
C GLY A 14 2.39 -13.69 6.20
N GLY A 15 2.64 -12.40 6.21
CA GLY A 15 2.13 -11.53 7.27
C GLY A 15 0.63 -11.68 7.49
N GLU A 16 0.16 -11.33 8.67
CA GLU A 16 -1.26 -11.33 8.98
C GLU A 16 -1.99 -10.28 8.15
N GLY A 17 -3.19 -10.63 7.74
CA GLY A 17 -4.09 -9.69 7.07
C GLY A 17 -4.60 -8.64 8.05
N PHE A 18 -4.75 -7.42 7.58
CA PHE A 18 -5.40 -6.36 8.33
C PHE A 18 -6.22 -5.49 7.40
N ARG A 19 -7.28 -4.87 7.96
CA ARG A 19 -8.11 -3.93 7.23
C ARG A 19 -7.55 -2.53 7.40
N GLY A 20 -7.11 -1.92 6.31
CA GLY A 20 -6.62 -0.55 6.35
C GLY A 20 -7.75 0.46 6.61
N LYS A 21 -7.38 1.64 7.07
CA LYS A 21 -8.35 2.74 7.30
C LYS A 21 -9.11 3.09 6.04
N GLN A 22 -8.49 2.93 4.88
CA GLN A 22 -9.10 3.18 3.57
C GLN A 22 -10.02 2.06 3.09
N GLY A 23 -10.19 0.98 3.87
CA GLY A 23 -11.20 -0.05 3.62
C GLY A 23 -10.77 -1.22 2.73
N LEU A 24 -9.48 -1.34 2.44
CA LEU A 24 -8.94 -2.48 1.68
C LEU A 24 -8.23 -3.48 2.58
N ASP A 25 -8.03 -4.69 2.09
CA ASP A 25 -7.34 -5.75 2.81
C ASP A 25 -5.85 -5.74 2.47
N TYR A 26 -5.03 -5.67 3.51
CA TYR A 26 -3.58 -5.67 3.41
C TYR A 26 -2.99 -6.85 4.16
N PHE A 27 -1.80 -7.26 3.72
CA PHE A 27 -1.06 -8.35 4.37
C PHE A 27 0.31 -7.82 4.74
N ALA A 28 0.58 -7.77 6.04
CA ALA A 28 1.80 -7.18 6.58
C ALA A 28 3.04 -7.93 6.09
N GLY A 29 4.08 -7.17 5.81
CA GLY A 29 5.39 -7.68 5.46
C GLY A 29 6.44 -7.01 6.33
N VAL A 30 7.16 -6.05 5.76
CA VAL A 30 8.21 -5.31 6.47
C VAL A 30 7.62 -4.03 7.07
N SER A 31 7.80 -3.85 8.37
CA SER A 31 7.35 -2.65 9.08
C SER A 31 8.12 -2.51 10.39
N ALA A 32 7.86 -1.41 11.12
CA ALA A 32 8.43 -1.24 12.45
C ALA A 32 8.06 -2.40 13.37
N GLU A 33 6.82 -2.86 13.29
CA GLU A 33 6.33 -3.95 14.14
C GLU A 33 6.98 -5.29 13.81
N SER A 34 7.11 -5.64 12.54
CA SER A 34 7.62 -6.95 12.15
C SER A 34 9.15 -7.05 12.17
N THR A 35 9.85 -5.97 11.84
CA THR A 35 11.31 -6.02 11.65
C THR A 35 12.08 -4.95 12.40
N GLY A 36 11.41 -4.01 13.04
CA GLY A 36 12.08 -2.85 13.61
C GLY A 36 12.53 -1.84 12.58
N SER A 37 11.93 -1.86 11.39
CA SER A 37 12.21 -0.90 10.33
C SER A 37 12.06 0.52 10.84
N LYS A 38 12.97 1.40 10.43
CA LYS A 38 12.98 2.80 10.91
C LYS A 38 12.40 3.79 9.92
N ALA A 39 12.39 3.45 8.64
CA ALA A 39 12.08 4.43 7.61
C ALA A 39 11.15 3.92 6.52
N LEU A 40 10.86 2.63 6.48
CA LEU A 40 10.03 2.09 5.41
C LEU A 40 9.13 0.96 5.90
N CYS A 41 8.05 0.75 5.13
CA CYS A 41 7.25 -0.48 5.24
C CYS A 41 6.98 -1.02 3.83
N MET A 42 6.69 -2.30 3.76
CA MET A 42 6.30 -2.98 2.53
C MET A 42 5.28 -4.05 2.87
N HIS A 43 4.17 -4.08 2.13
CA HIS A 43 3.11 -5.05 2.37
C HIS A 43 2.37 -5.36 1.07
N LEU A 44 1.51 -6.37 1.12
CA LEU A 44 0.65 -6.74 -0.01
C LEU A 44 -0.72 -6.11 0.15
N LEU A 45 -1.33 -5.80 -0.98
CA LEU A 45 -2.70 -5.35 -1.08
C LEU A 45 -3.47 -6.32 -1.95
N GLU A 46 -4.66 -6.71 -1.54
CA GLU A 46 -5.60 -7.44 -2.37
C GLU A 46 -6.88 -6.63 -2.54
N MET A 47 -7.35 -6.54 -3.79
CA MET A 47 -8.63 -5.93 -4.10
C MET A 47 -9.49 -6.94 -4.84
N PRO A 48 -10.52 -7.50 -4.19
CA PRO A 48 -11.49 -8.34 -4.89
C PRO A 48 -12.22 -7.58 -6.00
N PRO A 49 -12.87 -8.29 -6.93
CA PRO A 49 -13.70 -7.63 -7.94
C PRO A 49 -14.68 -6.64 -7.31
N GLY A 50 -14.74 -5.45 -7.86
CA GLY A 50 -15.64 -4.40 -7.39
C GLY A 50 -15.21 -3.66 -6.13
N ALA A 51 -14.10 -4.04 -5.52
CA ALA A 51 -13.62 -3.37 -4.31
C ALA A 51 -13.13 -1.95 -4.61
N SER A 52 -13.33 -1.06 -3.67
CA SER A 52 -12.93 0.34 -3.77
C SER A 52 -12.42 0.81 -2.42
N ALA A 53 -11.30 1.52 -2.42
CA ALA A 53 -10.81 2.17 -1.22
C ALA A 53 -11.64 3.40 -0.90
N GLU A 54 -11.66 3.77 0.38
CA GLU A 54 -12.11 5.10 0.75
C GLU A 54 -11.14 6.14 0.19
N PRO A 55 -11.62 7.26 -0.35
CA PRO A 55 -10.72 8.33 -0.77
C PRO A 55 -9.87 8.81 0.39
N HIS A 56 -8.56 8.94 0.16
CA HIS A 56 -7.63 9.30 1.22
C HIS A 56 -6.34 9.89 0.65
N TYR A 57 -5.49 10.40 1.56
CA TYR A 57 -4.12 10.78 1.23
C TYR A 57 -3.19 10.36 2.37
N HIS A 58 -1.91 10.33 2.07
CA HIS A 58 -0.87 10.06 3.06
C HIS A 58 -0.16 11.37 3.37
N GLU A 59 -0.25 11.79 4.62
CA GLU A 59 0.13 13.16 5.01
C GLU A 59 1.61 13.46 4.83
N ALA A 60 2.47 12.53 5.19
CA ALA A 60 3.90 12.80 5.33
C ALA A 60 4.81 11.84 4.60
N HIS A 61 4.30 10.90 3.81
CA HIS A 61 5.18 9.94 3.15
C HIS A 61 4.79 9.68 1.70
N GLU A 62 5.75 9.10 0.96
CA GLU A 62 5.59 8.69 -0.41
C GLU A 62 5.19 7.23 -0.47
N THR A 63 4.50 6.85 -1.54
CA THR A 63 4.09 5.47 -1.78
C THR A 63 4.52 5.05 -3.18
N ALA A 64 5.06 3.85 -3.27
CA ALA A 64 5.31 3.17 -4.54
C ALA A 64 4.49 1.88 -4.56
N VAL A 65 3.91 1.57 -5.70
CA VAL A 65 3.08 0.37 -5.89
C VAL A 65 3.60 -0.39 -7.10
N PHE A 66 3.68 -1.71 -6.97
CA PHE A 66 3.92 -2.58 -8.12
C PHE A 66 2.75 -3.53 -8.26
N VAL A 67 2.08 -3.52 -9.41
CA VAL A 67 0.93 -4.39 -9.67
C VAL A 67 1.43 -5.78 -10.07
N LEU A 68 1.11 -6.77 -9.25
CA LEU A 68 1.50 -8.16 -9.49
C LEU A 68 0.52 -8.89 -10.40
N GLU A 69 -0.78 -8.62 -10.23
CA GLU A 69 -1.84 -9.39 -10.85
C GLU A 69 -3.08 -8.54 -11.03
N GLY A 70 -3.73 -8.70 -12.17
CA GLY A 70 -4.99 -8.01 -12.47
C GLY A 70 -4.80 -6.60 -13.03
N ALA A 71 -5.91 -5.89 -13.11
CA ALA A 71 -5.95 -4.50 -13.58
C ALA A 71 -6.81 -3.68 -12.63
N ALA A 72 -6.38 -2.47 -12.35
CA ALA A 72 -7.06 -1.57 -11.44
C ALA A 72 -7.15 -0.17 -12.03
N GLU A 73 -7.96 0.67 -11.41
CA GLU A 73 -8.00 2.10 -11.71
C GLU A 73 -7.80 2.87 -10.43
N MET A 74 -7.33 4.11 -10.57
CA MET A 74 -7.14 4.99 -9.43
C MET A 74 -7.55 6.39 -9.81
N ARG A 75 -8.45 6.97 -9.03
CA ARG A 75 -8.73 8.40 -9.13
C ARG A 75 -7.74 9.14 -8.26
N PHE A 76 -7.28 10.28 -8.72
CA PHE A 76 -6.31 11.08 -7.97
C PHE A 76 -6.42 12.56 -8.31
N GLY A 77 -5.79 13.36 -7.48
CA GLY A 77 -5.80 14.81 -7.61
C GLY A 77 -6.58 15.48 -6.49
N PRO A 78 -6.52 16.80 -6.38
CA PRO A 78 -7.20 17.56 -5.30
C PRO A 78 -8.70 17.28 -5.23
N ASN A 79 -9.35 17.01 -6.34
CA ASN A 79 -10.77 16.72 -6.41
C ASN A 79 -11.05 15.33 -7.00
N LEU A 80 -10.06 14.44 -7.00
CA LEU A 80 -10.13 13.11 -7.60
C LEU A 80 -10.56 13.17 -9.08
N GLU A 81 -10.14 14.21 -9.78
CA GLU A 81 -10.57 14.48 -11.15
C GLU A 81 -9.83 13.69 -12.24
N HIS A 82 -8.68 13.13 -11.88
CA HIS A 82 -7.89 12.33 -12.83
C HIS A 82 -8.15 10.85 -12.61
N VAL A 83 -8.03 10.07 -13.68
CA VAL A 83 -8.16 8.61 -13.63
C VAL A 83 -6.94 7.98 -14.27
N MET A 84 -6.33 7.02 -13.57
CA MET A 84 -5.21 6.24 -14.05
C MET A 84 -5.63 4.77 -14.10
N ARG A 85 -5.36 4.12 -15.24
CA ARG A 85 -5.53 2.66 -15.34
C ARG A 85 -4.19 1.99 -15.25
N THR A 86 -4.11 0.92 -14.45
CA THR A 86 -2.89 0.14 -14.25
C THR A 86 -3.17 -1.34 -14.45
N GLU A 87 -2.14 -2.09 -14.81
CA GLU A 87 -2.23 -3.54 -14.96
C GLU A 87 -0.93 -4.20 -14.49
N ALA A 88 -0.93 -5.52 -14.45
CA ALA A 88 0.22 -6.30 -14.00
C ALA A 88 1.50 -5.85 -14.71
N GLY A 89 2.54 -5.59 -13.92
CA GLY A 89 3.81 -5.09 -14.43
C GLY A 89 4.01 -3.59 -14.31
N ASP A 90 2.95 -2.84 -13.99
CA ASP A 90 3.05 -1.38 -13.85
C ASP A 90 3.54 -0.97 -12.48
N PHE A 91 4.30 0.12 -12.44
CA PHE A 91 4.68 0.81 -11.22
C PHE A 91 3.87 2.08 -11.10
N VAL A 92 3.44 2.40 -9.88
CA VAL A 92 2.72 3.64 -9.58
C VAL A 92 3.45 4.39 -8.48
N TYR A 93 3.55 5.69 -8.63
CA TYR A 93 4.12 6.57 -7.62
C TYR A 93 3.04 7.53 -7.11
N ILE A 94 2.91 7.61 -5.79
CA ILE A 94 1.94 8.51 -5.14
C ILE A 94 2.70 9.45 -4.22
N PRO A 95 2.80 10.74 -4.56
CA PRO A 95 3.44 11.72 -3.69
C PRO A 95 2.69 11.90 -2.38
N ALA A 96 3.39 12.39 -1.36
CA ALA A 96 2.75 12.78 -0.11
C ALA A 96 1.69 13.85 -0.36
N GLY A 97 0.58 13.75 0.35
CA GLY A 97 -0.49 14.76 0.32
C GLY A 97 -1.44 14.68 -0.87
N VAL A 98 -1.22 13.79 -1.83
CA VAL A 98 -2.09 13.70 -3.00
C VAL A 98 -3.30 12.80 -2.70
N PRO A 99 -4.53 13.33 -2.76
CA PRO A 99 -5.73 12.52 -2.63
C PRO A 99 -5.81 11.47 -3.71
N HIS A 100 -6.17 10.25 -3.34
CA HIS A 100 -6.31 9.15 -4.29
C HIS A 100 -7.33 8.13 -3.80
N GLN A 101 -7.86 7.37 -4.74
CA GLN A 101 -8.84 6.33 -4.48
C GLN A 101 -8.63 5.18 -5.48
N PRO A 102 -7.91 4.13 -5.10
CA PRO A 102 -7.80 2.95 -5.94
C PRO A 102 -9.06 2.10 -5.88
N TYR A 103 -9.39 1.47 -7.00
CA TYR A 103 -10.54 0.57 -7.07
C TYR A 103 -10.32 -0.48 -8.16
N ASN A 104 -11.07 -1.58 -8.05
CA ASN A 104 -11.03 -2.67 -9.01
C ASN A 104 -12.35 -2.74 -9.80
N PRO A 105 -12.41 -2.17 -11.01
CA PRO A 105 -13.62 -2.21 -11.82
C PRO A 105 -13.80 -3.51 -12.59
N THR A 106 -12.90 -4.48 -12.41
CA THR A 106 -12.91 -5.74 -13.17
C THR A 106 -13.54 -6.87 -12.39
N GLU A 107 -13.68 -8.02 -13.06
CA GLU A 107 -14.21 -9.24 -12.44
C GLU A 107 -13.12 -10.19 -11.94
N LEU A 108 -11.86 -9.76 -11.98
CA LEU A 108 -10.71 -10.53 -11.49
C LEU A 108 -10.07 -9.82 -10.30
N PRO A 109 -9.46 -10.58 -9.38
CA PRO A 109 -8.78 -9.95 -8.24
C PRO A 109 -7.55 -9.17 -8.68
N VAL A 110 -7.19 -8.17 -7.91
CA VAL A 110 -5.95 -7.40 -8.08
C VAL A 110 -5.06 -7.64 -6.88
N ARG A 111 -3.79 -7.87 -7.14
CA ARG A 111 -2.76 -8.00 -6.11
C ARG A 111 -1.62 -7.06 -6.42
N ALA A 112 -1.14 -6.36 -5.41
CA ALA A 112 -0.09 -5.37 -5.56
C ALA A 112 0.83 -5.35 -4.35
N VAL A 113 2.09 -4.95 -4.58
CA VAL A 113 3.04 -4.66 -3.51
C VAL A 113 3.02 -3.17 -3.26
N ILE A 114 2.93 -2.78 -2.00
CA ILE A 114 2.94 -1.39 -1.57
C ILE A 114 4.19 -1.15 -0.74
N ALA A 115 4.95 -0.11 -1.08
CA ALA A 115 6.09 0.34 -0.29
C ALA A 115 5.90 1.80 0.06
N ARG A 116 6.18 2.17 1.33
CA ARG A 116 6.05 3.54 1.82
C ARG A 116 7.27 3.96 2.60
N THR A 117 7.55 5.25 2.59
CA THR A 117 8.63 5.85 3.38
C THR A 117 8.18 6.15 4.80
N ASP A 118 7.48 5.20 5.41
CA ASP A 118 6.98 5.25 6.78
C ASP A 118 7.11 3.83 7.34
N PRO A 119 7.65 3.65 8.54
CA PRO A 119 7.78 2.30 9.11
C PRO A 119 6.47 1.70 9.60
N ASN A 120 5.41 2.49 9.69
CA ASN A 120 4.10 2.05 10.16
C ASN A 120 3.10 2.05 9.02
N GLU A 121 2.33 0.98 8.87
CA GLU A 121 1.49 0.77 7.70
C GLU A 121 0.37 1.81 7.54
N GLN A 122 -0.17 2.33 8.66
CA GLN A 122 -1.37 3.16 8.61
C GLN A 122 -1.26 4.52 9.28
N GLU A 123 -0.08 4.88 9.76
CA GLU A 123 0.05 6.05 10.64
C GLU A 123 -0.35 7.37 10.00
N SER A 124 -0.02 7.59 8.74
CA SER A 124 -0.31 8.87 8.11
C SER A 124 -1.44 8.83 7.10
N VAL A 125 -2.33 7.86 7.18
CA VAL A 125 -3.53 7.80 6.34
C VAL A 125 -4.56 8.81 6.85
N VAL A 126 -5.02 9.70 5.98
CA VAL A 126 -6.07 10.68 6.27
C VAL A 126 -7.21 10.46 5.30
N LEU A 127 -8.40 10.16 5.83
CA LEU A 127 -9.58 9.99 5.00
C LEU A 127 -10.17 11.35 4.62
N LEU A 128 -10.66 11.42 3.41
CA LEU A 128 -11.31 12.63 2.91
C LEU A 128 -12.75 12.75 3.39
#